data_796fb45eaf0dc4a869c322407fc08ff6
#
_entry.id   796fb45eaf0dc4a869c322407fc08ff6
#
_cell.length_a   1.000
_cell.length_b   1.000
_cell.length_c   1.000
_cell.angle_alpha   90.00
_cell.angle_beta   90.00
_cell.angle_gamma   90.00
#
_symmetry.space_group_name_H-M   'P 1'
#
loop_
_entity.id
_entity.type
_entity.pdbx_description
1 polymer ?
#
loop_
_entity_poly.entity_id
_entity_poly.type
_entity_poly.pdbx_seq_one_letter_code
_entity_poly.pdbx_strand_id
1 'polypeptide(L)'
;MSALSTFFSPLRRRRFLALAAGGSAAAVAPALAQFRIEIAGVGATQIPVTVAGFRDEAASGVPVSAIVRANLERSGLFRTRAAGSAMDERSQVDPAAWRTEGVDAVVAGSVTRLADGRFDVRYKLWDVVRGEELLGQSKVVLPGDLRLAAHRVSDEIHERLTGEPGVNATRIAYVVRAGRRFTLHVTDADGEGGQVAVASAEPIISPAWSPDGQRLAYVSFESRKAVVWIQNLTTGERRVVADFRGSNSAPAFSPDGRTLAVALSR
;
A
#
# COMPACT_ATOMS: atom_id res chain seq x y z
N MET A 1 17.43 62.85 -40.80
CA MET A 1 17.02 64.18 -40.30
C MET A 1 15.64 64.06 -39.71
N SER A 2 15.60 64.43 -38.44
CA SER A 2 14.45 64.91 -37.62
C SER A 2 13.40 63.89 -37.25
N ALA A 3 13.40 63.47 -36.11
CA ALA A 3 13.04 64.02 -34.74
C ALA A 3 11.57 63.78 -34.42
N LEU A 4 11.31 62.88 -33.56
CA LEU A 4 10.96 63.01 -32.13
C LEU A 4 9.84 63.99 -31.81
N SER A 5 8.79 63.53 -31.21
CA SER A 5 8.39 64.12 -29.95
C SER A 5 7.37 63.25 -29.18
N THR A 6 7.74 63.00 -28.01
CA THR A 6 7.01 62.52 -26.80
C THR A 6 5.74 63.32 -26.53
N PHE A 7 4.65 62.66 -26.13
CA PHE A 7 3.61 63.28 -25.31
C PHE A 7 3.20 62.33 -24.18
N PHE A 8 3.73 62.64 -23.01
CA PHE A 8 3.18 62.19 -21.74
C PHE A 8 1.96 63.07 -21.39
N SER A 9 0.85 62.45 -21.10
CA SER A 9 -0.29 63.18 -20.54
C SER A 9 -0.69 62.50 -19.21
N PRO A 10 -0.79 63.25 -18.10
CA PRO A 10 -1.14 62.73 -16.80
C PRO A 10 -2.65 62.76 -16.62
N LEU A 11 -3.33 61.64 -16.76
CA LEU A 11 -4.76 61.59 -16.54
C LEU A 11 -5.17 60.46 -15.59
N ARG A 12 -5.57 60.94 -14.40
CA ARG A 12 -6.63 60.41 -13.52
C ARG A 12 -6.30 59.20 -12.63
N ARG A 13 -5.56 59.50 -11.56
CA ARG A 13 -5.49 58.74 -10.32
C ARG A 13 -6.79 58.69 -9.51
N ARG A 14 -7.95 59.05 -10.03
CA ARG A 14 -9.17 59.20 -9.20
C ARG A 14 -10.34 58.24 -9.58
N ARG A 15 -10.13 57.21 -10.36
CA ARG A 15 -11.21 56.25 -10.68
C ARG A 15 -10.96 54.78 -10.32
N PHE A 16 -9.93 54.50 -9.54
CA PHE A 16 -9.63 53.11 -9.08
C PHE A 16 -10.03 52.82 -7.62
N LEU A 17 -10.71 53.74 -6.95
CA LEU A 17 -11.10 53.59 -5.55
C LEU A 17 -12.60 53.35 -5.32
N ALA A 18 -13.37 52.99 -6.36
CA ALA A 18 -14.82 52.82 -6.22
C ALA A 18 -15.34 51.42 -6.64
N LEU A 19 -14.50 50.40 -6.79
CA LEU A 19 -14.94 49.02 -7.09
C LEU A 19 -14.34 47.93 -6.18
N ALA A 20 -14.02 48.25 -4.93
CA ALA A 20 -13.50 47.31 -3.93
C ALA A 20 -14.49 47.08 -2.77
N ALA A 21 -15.79 47.19 -3.02
CA ALA A 21 -16.86 46.86 -2.06
C ALA A 21 -17.86 45.89 -2.64
N GLY A 22 -17.39 44.84 -3.33
CA GLY A 22 -18.18 43.71 -3.79
C GLY A 22 -17.77 42.48 -3.04
N GLY A 23 -18.61 41.99 -2.13
CA GLY A 23 -18.36 40.96 -1.13
C GLY A 23 -17.73 39.69 -1.65
N SER A 24 -16.56 39.40 -1.15
CA SER A 24 -16.00 38.04 -1.10
C SER A 24 -16.71 37.28 0.02
N ALA A 25 -17.83 36.66 -0.30
CA ALA A 25 -18.32 35.53 0.48
C ALA A 25 -17.31 34.37 0.27
N ALA A 26 -16.24 34.35 1.04
CA ALA A 26 -15.37 33.20 1.16
C ALA A 26 -16.23 32.05 1.71
N ALA A 27 -16.58 31.10 0.86
CA ALA A 27 -17.12 29.83 1.28
C ALA A 27 -16.02 29.16 2.14
N VAL A 28 -16.19 29.22 3.45
CA VAL A 28 -15.38 28.42 4.40
C VAL A 28 -15.77 26.99 4.16
N ALA A 29 -15.04 26.31 3.26
CA ALA A 29 -15.09 24.87 3.20
C ALA A 29 -14.60 24.35 4.57
N PRO A 30 -15.32 23.41 5.20
CA PRO A 30 -14.81 22.79 6.43
C PRO A 30 -13.47 22.17 6.05
N ALA A 31 -12.39 22.70 6.59
CA ALA A 31 -11.09 22.03 6.57
C ALA A 31 -11.31 20.77 7.40
N LEU A 32 -11.42 19.63 6.71
CA LEU A 32 -11.26 18.33 7.35
C LEU A 32 -9.87 18.38 7.95
N ALA A 33 -9.81 18.51 9.27
CA ALA A 33 -8.57 18.51 10.03
C ALA A 33 -7.91 17.14 9.79
N GLN A 34 -7.05 17.10 8.79
CA GLN A 34 -6.22 15.94 8.52
C GLN A 34 -5.26 15.84 9.70
N PHE A 35 -5.30 14.71 10.39
CA PHE A 35 -4.35 14.41 11.46
C PHE A 35 -2.96 14.35 10.82
N ARG A 36 -2.20 15.42 10.94
CA ARG A 36 -0.83 15.50 10.45
C ARG A 36 0.10 15.47 11.65
N ILE A 37 0.68 14.31 11.92
CA ILE A 37 1.82 14.23 12.85
C ILE A 37 3.04 14.65 12.04
N GLU A 38 3.54 15.86 12.27
CA GLU A 38 4.85 16.26 11.74
C GLU A 38 5.95 15.59 12.55
N ILE A 39 6.51 14.54 11.97
CA ILE A 39 7.72 13.87 12.51
C ILE A 39 8.92 14.69 12.04
N ALA A 40 9.34 15.69 12.80
CA ALA A 40 10.50 16.50 12.49
C ALA A 40 11.74 15.97 13.20
N GLY A 41 12.69 15.42 12.44
CA GLY A 41 14.06 15.23 12.89
C GLY A 41 14.51 13.78 13.13
N VAL A 42 15.82 13.58 13.10
CA VAL A 42 16.51 12.35 13.51
C VAL A 42 16.26 12.12 14.99
N GLY A 43 15.40 11.18 15.34
CA GLY A 43 14.93 10.92 16.71
C GLY A 43 13.43 11.16 16.90
N ALA A 44 12.64 11.21 15.81
CA ALA A 44 11.19 11.31 15.87
C ALA A 44 10.61 10.26 16.83
N THR A 45 9.81 10.71 17.78
CA THR A 45 9.14 9.83 18.73
C THR A 45 8.19 8.90 17.97
N GLN A 46 8.45 7.59 17.99
CA GLN A 46 7.57 6.62 17.39
C GLN A 46 6.17 6.72 18.01
N ILE A 47 5.14 6.57 17.17
CA ILE A 47 3.74 6.57 17.62
C ILE A 47 3.50 5.28 18.42
N PRO A 48 3.13 5.34 19.71
CA PRO A 48 2.85 4.15 20.49
C PRO A 48 1.47 3.60 20.14
N VAL A 49 1.43 2.41 19.55
CA VAL A 49 0.21 1.73 19.11
C VAL A 49 0.09 0.37 19.79
N THR A 50 -1.06 0.08 20.38
CA THR A 50 -1.39 -1.27 20.83
C THR A 50 -2.22 -1.98 19.78
N VAL A 51 -1.77 -3.13 19.30
CA VAL A 51 -2.53 -4.03 18.46
C VAL A 51 -2.95 -5.22 19.30
N ALA A 52 -4.24 -5.28 19.63
CA ALA A 52 -4.81 -6.41 20.38
C ALA A 52 -4.82 -7.68 19.50
N GLY A 53 -4.74 -8.86 20.14
CA GLY A 53 -5.04 -10.11 19.45
C GLY A 53 -6.48 -10.05 18.90
N PHE A 54 -6.69 -10.37 17.64
CA PHE A 54 -8.00 -10.34 17.05
C PHE A 54 -8.81 -11.55 17.54
N ARG A 55 -10.07 -11.33 17.90
CA ARG A 55 -10.94 -12.41 18.32
C ARG A 55 -11.06 -13.46 17.20
N ASP A 56 -11.00 -14.72 17.56
CA ASP A 56 -11.17 -15.89 16.69
C ASP A 56 -10.11 -16.05 15.59
N GLU A 57 -9.06 -15.23 15.56
CA GLU A 57 -8.00 -15.34 14.53
C GLU A 57 -7.26 -16.68 14.55
N ALA A 58 -7.13 -17.33 15.71
CA ALA A 58 -6.48 -18.62 15.83
C ALA A 58 -7.16 -19.72 14.98
N ALA A 59 -8.50 -19.65 14.86
CA ALA A 59 -9.26 -20.59 14.04
C ALA A 59 -9.01 -20.44 12.53
N SER A 60 -8.45 -19.30 12.09
CA SER A 60 -8.10 -19.04 10.68
C SER A 60 -6.77 -19.64 10.26
N GLY A 61 -5.91 -20.00 11.21
CA GLY A 61 -4.53 -20.42 10.99
C GLY A 61 -3.58 -19.29 10.57
N VAL A 62 -4.05 -18.03 10.51
CA VAL A 62 -3.27 -16.85 10.15
C VAL A 62 -3.28 -15.85 11.32
N PRO A 63 -2.12 -15.48 11.88
CA PRO A 63 -2.04 -14.54 13.01
C PRO A 63 -2.15 -13.09 12.52
N VAL A 64 -3.37 -12.69 12.14
CA VAL A 64 -3.66 -11.38 11.50
C VAL A 64 -3.14 -10.22 12.34
N SER A 65 -3.41 -10.21 13.65
CA SER A 65 -2.95 -9.15 14.56
C SER A 65 -1.43 -9.06 14.65
N ALA A 66 -0.75 -10.22 14.65
CA ALA A 66 0.72 -10.26 14.69
C ALA A 66 1.34 -9.73 13.39
N ILE A 67 0.75 -10.04 12.22
CA ILE A 67 1.18 -9.49 10.93
C ILE A 67 1.01 -7.97 10.91
N VAL A 68 -0.15 -7.46 11.35
CA VAL A 68 -0.42 -6.01 11.43
C VAL A 68 0.63 -5.33 12.31
N ARG A 69 0.91 -5.88 13.50
CA ARG A 69 1.91 -5.35 14.42
C ARG A 69 3.30 -5.32 13.79
N ALA A 70 3.75 -6.44 13.22
CA ALA A 70 5.06 -6.52 12.58
C ALA A 70 5.23 -5.54 11.42
N ASN A 71 4.18 -5.31 10.64
CA ASN A 71 4.20 -4.33 9.54
C ASN A 71 4.34 -2.90 10.05
N LEU A 72 3.57 -2.53 11.07
CA LEU A 72 3.67 -1.20 11.68
C LEU A 72 5.08 -0.98 12.27
N GLU A 73 5.63 -1.95 12.99
CA GLU A 73 7.00 -1.87 13.53
C GLU A 73 8.05 -1.71 12.42
N ARG A 74 7.92 -2.49 11.34
CA ARG A 74 8.87 -2.47 10.22
C ARG A 74 8.95 -1.11 9.53
N SER A 75 7.88 -0.32 9.55
CA SER A 75 7.89 1.05 9.03
C SER A 75 8.83 1.99 9.80
N GLY A 76 9.21 1.64 11.03
CA GLY A 76 10.02 2.48 11.92
C GLY A 76 9.27 3.65 12.54
N LEU A 77 8.04 3.91 12.13
CA LEU A 77 7.22 5.04 12.61
C LEU A 77 6.40 4.71 13.85
N PHE A 78 6.23 3.42 14.15
CA PHE A 78 5.40 2.96 15.27
C PHE A 78 6.21 2.16 16.27
N ARG A 79 5.88 2.33 17.53
CA ARG A 79 6.28 1.45 18.64
C ARG A 79 5.06 0.64 19.03
N THR A 80 5.02 -0.64 18.64
CA THR A 80 3.85 -1.46 18.87
C THR A 80 3.93 -2.26 20.17
N ARG A 81 2.77 -2.59 20.72
CA ARG A 81 2.59 -3.52 21.83
C ARG A 81 1.45 -4.47 21.52
N ALA A 82 1.51 -5.69 22.07
CA ALA A 82 0.36 -6.57 22.16
C ALA A 82 -0.48 -6.17 23.38
N ALA A 83 -1.80 -6.19 23.26
CA ALA A 83 -2.66 -6.12 24.45
C ALA A 83 -2.59 -7.44 25.23
N GLY A 84 -2.84 -7.38 26.54
CA GLY A 84 -2.83 -8.57 27.40
C GLY A 84 -4.00 -9.54 27.14
N SER A 85 -5.02 -9.11 26.40
CA SER A 85 -6.20 -9.92 26.02
C SER A 85 -6.61 -9.65 24.58
N ALA A 86 -7.29 -10.61 23.94
CA ALA A 86 -7.92 -10.40 22.66
C ALA A 86 -9.08 -9.39 22.78
N MET A 87 -9.17 -8.49 21.79
CA MET A 87 -10.23 -7.50 21.71
C MET A 87 -10.81 -7.51 20.30
N ASP A 88 -12.12 -7.38 20.22
CA ASP A 88 -12.82 -7.25 18.94
C ASP A 88 -13.25 -5.80 18.66
N GLU A 89 -13.89 -5.61 17.51
CA GLU A 89 -14.41 -4.31 17.06
C GLU A 89 -15.58 -3.79 17.91
N ARG A 90 -16.11 -4.61 18.82
CA ARG A 90 -17.19 -4.24 19.75
C ARG A 90 -16.69 -3.94 21.15
N SER A 91 -15.43 -4.25 21.42
CA SER A 91 -14.82 -4.00 22.71
C SER A 91 -14.81 -2.50 23.02
N GLN A 92 -15.18 -2.16 24.25
CA GLN A 92 -15.09 -0.78 24.70
C GLN A 92 -13.64 -0.42 24.97
N VAL A 93 -13.19 0.67 24.37
CA VAL A 93 -11.87 1.25 24.61
C VAL A 93 -12.03 2.37 25.60
N ASP A 94 -11.42 2.24 26.80
CA ASP A 94 -11.31 3.33 27.76
C ASP A 94 -10.07 4.18 27.46
N PRO A 95 -10.22 5.37 26.87
CA PRO A 95 -9.06 6.19 26.50
C PRO A 95 -8.22 6.61 27.72
N ALA A 96 -8.82 6.75 28.90
CA ALA A 96 -8.09 7.17 30.09
C ALA A 96 -7.14 6.08 30.58
N ALA A 97 -7.61 4.81 30.58
CA ALA A 97 -6.78 3.67 30.95
C ALA A 97 -5.59 3.51 29.99
N TRP A 98 -5.82 3.55 28.66
CA TRP A 98 -4.75 3.40 27.68
C TRP A 98 -3.75 4.54 27.69
N ARG A 99 -4.19 5.79 27.97
CA ARG A 99 -3.26 6.93 28.15
C ARG A 99 -2.30 6.72 29.31
N THR A 100 -2.76 6.13 30.40
CA THR A 100 -1.86 5.84 31.55
C THR A 100 -0.81 4.80 31.21
N GLU A 101 -1.05 3.95 30.22
CA GLU A 101 -0.10 2.98 29.69
C GLU A 101 0.85 3.59 28.62
N GLY A 102 0.67 4.87 28.27
CA GLY A 102 1.46 5.56 27.27
C GLY A 102 1.20 5.08 25.86
N VAL A 103 -0.07 4.80 25.53
CA VAL A 103 -0.57 4.36 24.22
C VAL A 103 -1.34 5.51 23.58
N ASP A 104 -1.05 5.82 22.32
CA ASP A 104 -1.71 6.87 21.56
C ASP A 104 -2.84 6.32 20.67
N ALA A 105 -2.72 5.05 20.21
CA ALA A 105 -3.73 4.41 19.39
C ALA A 105 -3.91 2.94 19.76
N VAL A 106 -5.15 2.44 19.62
CA VAL A 106 -5.52 1.03 19.87
C VAL A 106 -6.18 0.45 18.63
N VAL A 107 -5.74 -0.75 18.24
CA VAL A 107 -6.35 -1.56 17.19
C VAL A 107 -6.98 -2.79 17.83
N ALA A 108 -8.25 -2.99 17.56
CA ALA A 108 -9.00 -4.17 18.00
C ALA A 108 -9.78 -4.77 16.81
N GLY A 109 -9.97 -6.08 16.77
CA GLY A 109 -10.62 -6.71 15.63
C GLY A 109 -10.99 -8.16 15.85
N SER A 110 -11.60 -8.75 14.83
CA SER A 110 -12.01 -10.15 14.79
C SER A 110 -11.77 -10.76 13.41
N VAL A 111 -11.61 -12.09 13.38
CA VAL A 111 -11.51 -12.88 12.15
C VAL A 111 -12.54 -13.99 12.22
N THR A 112 -13.66 -13.82 11.52
CA THR A 112 -14.78 -14.75 11.58
C THR A 112 -14.89 -15.56 10.29
N ARG A 113 -14.93 -16.89 10.41
CA ARG A 113 -15.21 -17.77 9.27
C ARG A 113 -16.70 -17.71 8.92
N LEU A 114 -17.01 -17.43 7.66
CA LEU A 114 -18.34 -17.38 7.11
C LEU A 114 -18.82 -18.78 6.67
N ALA A 115 -20.14 -18.94 6.50
CA ALA A 115 -20.74 -20.21 6.09
C ALA A 115 -20.27 -20.69 4.70
N ASP A 116 -19.86 -19.77 3.82
CA ASP A 116 -19.34 -20.07 2.49
C ASP A 116 -17.81 -20.35 2.47
N GLY A 117 -17.19 -20.43 3.66
CA GLY A 117 -15.76 -20.72 3.82
C GLY A 117 -14.84 -19.52 3.72
N ARG A 118 -15.33 -18.33 3.34
CA ARG A 118 -14.58 -17.07 3.39
C ARG A 118 -14.36 -16.61 4.82
N PHE A 119 -13.53 -15.61 5.00
CA PHE A 119 -13.30 -14.97 6.28
C PHE A 119 -13.70 -13.49 6.22
N ASP A 120 -14.36 -13.03 7.28
CA ASP A 120 -14.64 -11.62 7.53
C ASP A 120 -13.64 -11.10 8.56
N VAL A 121 -12.75 -10.21 8.11
CA VAL A 121 -11.78 -9.52 8.97
C VAL A 121 -12.34 -8.16 9.29
N ARG A 122 -12.73 -7.97 10.54
CA ARG A 122 -13.24 -6.69 11.07
C ARG A 122 -12.22 -6.06 11.98
N TYR A 123 -12.10 -4.76 11.93
CA TYR A 123 -11.19 -4.04 12.84
C TYR A 123 -11.62 -2.60 13.03
N LYS A 124 -11.19 -2.04 14.15
CA LYS A 124 -11.31 -0.63 14.48
C LYS A 124 -9.97 -0.09 14.94
N LEU A 125 -9.76 1.18 14.65
CA LEU A 125 -8.66 1.99 15.14
C LEU A 125 -9.23 3.12 15.98
N TRP A 126 -8.71 3.27 17.18
CA TRP A 126 -9.09 4.31 18.12
C TRP A 126 -7.91 5.26 18.36
N ASP A 127 -8.17 6.57 18.32
CA ASP A 127 -7.29 7.60 18.87
C ASP A 127 -7.54 7.70 20.37
N VAL A 128 -6.60 7.27 21.16
CA VAL A 128 -6.68 7.28 22.62
C VAL A 128 -6.52 8.71 23.15
N VAL A 129 -5.75 9.55 22.46
CA VAL A 129 -5.50 10.96 22.89
C VAL A 129 -6.77 11.78 22.74
N ARG A 130 -7.50 11.63 21.63
CA ARG A 130 -8.76 12.34 21.37
C ARG A 130 -9.99 11.62 21.94
N GLY A 131 -9.90 10.30 22.16
CA GLY A 131 -11.01 9.48 22.63
C GLY A 131 -12.03 9.19 21.53
N GLU A 132 -11.62 9.11 20.28
CA GLU A 132 -12.49 8.91 19.12
C GLU A 132 -12.09 7.70 18.28
N GLU A 133 -13.06 7.11 17.58
CA GLU A 133 -12.83 6.09 16.57
C GLU A 133 -12.34 6.74 15.28
N LEU A 134 -11.15 6.37 14.82
CA LEU A 134 -10.56 6.89 13.59
C LEU A 134 -10.97 6.07 12.36
N LEU A 135 -11.16 4.76 12.50
CA LEU A 135 -11.39 3.83 11.42
C LEU A 135 -12.16 2.61 11.92
N GLY A 136 -13.17 2.19 11.18
CA GLY A 136 -13.90 0.94 11.36
C GLY A 136 -14.17 0.30 10.00
N GLN A 137 -13.68 -0.92 9.76
CA GLN A 137 -13.76 -1.61 8.48
C GLN A 137 -14.09 -3.11 8.63
N SER A 138 -14.63 -3.68 7.56
CA SER A 138 -14.85 -5.11 7.37
C SER A 138 -14.36 -5.50 5.97
N LYS A 139 -13.62 -6.63 5.89
CA LYS A 139 -13.07 -7.16 4.64
C LYS A 139 -13.38 -8.64 4.54
N VAL A 140 -14.23 -9.00 3.58
CA VAL A 140 -14.51 -10.42 3.29
C VAL A 140 -13.54 -10.94 2.26
N VAL A 141 -12.76 -11.97 2.62
CA VAL A 141 -11.67 -12.49 1.80
C VAL A 141 -11.68 -14.02 1.74
N LEU A 142 -11.05 -14.59 0.71
CA LEU A 142 -10.79 -16.02 0.62
C LEU A 142 -9.74 -16.44 1.66
N PRO A 143 -9.71 -17.73 2.07
CA PRO A 143 -8.71 -18.21 3.02
C PRO A 143 -7.26 -17.92 2.60
N GLY A 144 -6.95 -18.07 1.31
CA GLY A 144 -5.62 -17.79 0.77
C GLY A 144 -5.21 -16.31 0.78
N ASP A 145 -6.18 -15.39 0.94
CA ASP A 145 -5.94 -13.95 0.90
C ASP A 145 -5.88 -13.32 2.31
N LEU A 146 -5.98 -14.12 3.38
CA LEU A 146 -5.98 -13.61 4.76
C LEU A 146 -4.70 -12.84 5.11
N ARG A 147 -3.53 -13.31 4.66
CA ARG A 147 -2.27 -12.58 4.88
C ARG A 147 -2.29 -11.23 4.17
N LEU A 148 -2.74 -11.21 2.92
CA LEU A 148 -2.88 -9.96 2.15
C LEU A 148 -3.89 -9.01 2.81
N ALA A 149 -4.97 -9.54 3.38
CA ALA A 149 -5.91 -8.73 4.17
C ALA A 149 -5.25 -8.11 5.40
N ALA A 150 -4.41 -8.86 6.13
CA ALA A 150 -3.65 -8.34 7.26
C ALA A 150 -2.70 -7.22 6.84
N HIS A 151 -2.00 -7.37 5.70
CA HIS A 151 -1.15 -6.33 5.15
C HIS A 151 -1.94 -5.07 4.77
N ARG A 152 -3.13 -5.21 4.18
CA ARG A 152 -4.02 -4.08 3.87
C ARG A 152 -4.53 -3.38 5.12
N VAL A 153 -4.85 -4.13 6.17
CA VAL A 153 -5.24 -3.55 7.47
C VAL A 153 -4.10 -2.69 8.02
N SER A 154 -2.86 -3.18 7.99
CA SER A 154 -1.71 -2.38 8.44
C SER A 154 -1.48 -1.13 7.60
N ASP A 155 -1.69 -1.21 6.27
CA ASP A 155 -1.52 -0.06 5.37
C ASP A 155 -2.59 1.02 5.64
N GLU A 156 -3.84 0.63 5.86
CA GLU A 156 -4.92 1.56 6.19
C GLU A 156 -4.73 2.23 7.57
N ILE A 157 -4.22 1.48 8.55
CA ILE A 157 -3.85 2.03 9.86
C ILE A 157 -2.67 3.01 9.72
N HIS A 158 -1.65 2.60 8.97
CA HIS A 158 -0.48 3.45 8.69
C HIS A 158 -0.92 4.77 8.04
N GLU A 159 -1.69 4.70 6.97
CA GLU A 159 -2.18 5.89 6.24
C GLU A 159 -3.06 6.76 7.14
N ARG A 160 -3.92 6.15 7.96
CA ARG A 160 -4.80 6.92 8.85
C ARG A 160 -4.06 7.68 9.92
N LEU A 161 -2.96 7.11 10.44
CA LEU A 161 -2.17 7.72 11.51
C LEU A 161 -1.09 8.68 10.99
N THR A 162 -0.57 8.48 9.78
CA THR A 162 0.56 9.26 9.24
C THR A 162 0.17 10.18 8.10
N GLY A 163 -0.92 9.90 7.40
CA GLY A 163 -1.31 10.56 6.15
C GLY A 163 -0.56 10.04 4.91
N GLU A 164 0.36 9.08 5.08
CA GLU A 164 1.14 8.49 3.98
C GLU A 164 0.64 7.07 3.70
N PRO A 165 0.49 6.66 2.43
CA PRO A 165 0.03 5.31 2.10
C PRO A 165 1.01 4.24 2.58
N GLY A 166 0.49 3.16 3.14
CA GLY A 166 1.29 1.98 3.49
C GLY A 166 1.71 1.20 2.24
N VAL A 167 2.74 0.36 2.38
CA VAL A 167 3.33 -0.43 1.29
C VAL A 167 3.38 -1.93 1.58
N ASN A 168 2.78 -2.38 2.70
CA ASN A 168 2.88 -3.77 3.14
C ASN A 168 2.04 -4.73 2.27
N ALA A 169 0.91 -4.26 1.71
CA ALA A 169 0.05 -5.05 0.82
C ALA A 169 0.62 -5.15 -0.60
N THR A 170 1.93 -5.25 -0.72
CA THR A 170 2.66 -5.46 -1.98
C THR A 170 3.28 -6.84 -2.02
N ARG A 171 3.70 -7.28 -3.21
CA ARG A 171 4.38 -8.56 -3.41
C ARG A 171 5.71 -8.37 -4.13
N ILE A 172 6.65 -9.24 -3.82
CA ILE A 172 7.98 -9.26 -4.40
C ILE A 172 8.09 -10.44 -5.34
N ALA A 173 8.49 -10.21 -6.59
CA ALA A 173 8.87 -11.26 -7.53
C ALA A 173 10.40 -11.28 -7.66
N TYR A 174 11.00 -12.45 -7.46
CA TYR A 174 12.46 -12.60 -7.52
C TYR A 174 12.85 -13.97 -8.08
N VAL A 175 14.05 -14.05 -8.64
CA VAL A 175 14.57 -15.30 -9.21
C VAL A 175 15.67 -15.86 -8.31
N VAL A 176 15.56 -17.14 -7.97
CA VAL A 176 16.58 -17.91 -7.27
C VAL A 176 17.23 -18.86 -8.25
N ARG A 177 18.57 -18.91 -8.23
CA ARG A 177 19.36 -19.94 -8.90
C ARG A 177 19.92 -20.92 -7.89
N ALA A 178 19.60 -22.19 -8.04
CA ALA A 178 20.16 -23.30 -7.25
C ALA A 178 20.79 -24.32 -8.22
N GLY A 179 22.11 -24.30 -8.34
CA GLY A 179 22.83 -25.09 -9.32
C GLY A 179 22.43 -24.75 -10.76
N ARG A 180 21.78 -25.69 -11.45
CA ARG A 180 21.26 -25.54 -12.82
C ARG A 180 19.76 -25.21 -12.88
N ARG A 181 19.12 -25.03 -11.73
CA ARG A 181 17.68 -24.71 -11.66
C ARG A 181 17.46 -23.25 -11.35
N PHE A 182 16.59 -22.61 -12.09
CA PHE A 182 16.11 -21.25 -11.89
C PHE A 182 14.65 -21.32 -11.46
N THR A 183 14.29 -20.59 -10.44
CA THR A 183 12.91 -20.50 -9.92
C THR A 183 12.51 -19.04 -9.78
N LEU A 184 11.41 -18.67 -10.41
CA LEU A 184 10.75 -17.38 -10.18
C LEU A 184 9.80 -17.55 -9.01
N HIS A 185 10.04 -16.82 -7.94
CA HIS A 185 9.24 -16.80 -6.73
C HIS A 185 8.40 -15.54 -6.64
N VAL A 186 7.27 -15.66 -5.99
CA VAL A 186 6.42 -14.54 -5.55
C VAL A 186 6.21 -14.69 -4.06
N THR A 187 6.40 -13.63 -3.30
CA THR A 187 6.22 -13.59 -1.86
C THR A 187 5.53 -12.28 -1.44
N ASP A 188 4.96 -12.24 -0.25
CA ASP A 188 4.49 -11.01 0.36
C ASP A 188 5.68 -10.07 0.68
N ALA A 189 5.43 -8.81 0.96
CA ALA A 189 6.47 -7.81 1.25
C ALA A 189 7.31 -8.15 2.49
N ASP A 190 6.78 -8.99 3.39
CA ASP A 190 7.49 -9.46 4.58
C ASP A 190 8.38 -10.70 4.34
N GLY A 191 8.39 -11.23 3.13
CA GLY A 191 9.17 -12.40 2.75
C GLY A 191 8.47 -13.73 2.98
N GLU A 192 7.29 -13.72 3.58
CA GLU A 192 6.49 -14.91 3.87
C GLU A 192 5.48 -15.20 2.73
N GLY A 193 4.76 -16.31 2.81
CA GLY A 193 3.75 -16.69 1.84
C GLY A 193 4.30 -17.04 0.45
N GLY A 194 5.60 -17.32 0.37
CA GLY A 194 6.32 -17.54 -0.89
C GLY A 194 5.80 -18.73 -1.68
N GLN A 195 5.54 -18.55 -2.97
CA GLN A 195 5.18 -19.60 -3.91
C GLN A 195 6.06 -19.53 -5.16
N VAL A 196 6.32 -20.69 -5.74
CA VAL A 196 7.02 -20.81 -7.02
C VAL A 196 6.05 -20.55 -8.16
N ALA A 197 6.26 -19.44 -8.88
CA ALA A 197 5.49 -19.14 -10.08
C ALA A 197 5.98 -19.96 -11.29
N VAL A 198 7.30 -20.05 -11.48
CA VAL A 198 7.92 -20.79 -12.59
C VAL A 198 9.19 -21.48 -12.11
N ALA A 199 9.46 -22.69 -12.62
CA ALA A 199 10.74 -23.36 -12.48
C ALA A 199 11.26 -23.79 -13.85
N SER A 200 12.56 -23.57 -14.12
CA SER A 200 13.21 -23.86 -15.38
C SER A 200 14.63 -24.38 -15.16
N ALA A 201 15.13 -25.18 -16.09
CA ALA A 201 16.55 -25.52 -16.16
C ALA A 201 17.39 -24.42 -16.83
N GLU A 202 16.74 -23.50 -17.54
CA GLU A 202 17.34 -22.39 -18.23
C GLU A 202 17.07 -21.07 -17.48
N PRO A 203 17.88 -20.03 -17.69
CA PRO A 203 17.72 -18.75 -16.99
C PRO A 203 16.32 -18.14 -17.14
N ILE A 204 15.86 -17.55 -16.04
CA ILE A 204 14.71 -16.66 -15.97
C ILE A 204 15.24 -15.32 -15.45
N ILE A 205 14.88 -14.21 -16.11
CA ILE A 205 15.32 -12.87 -15.72
C ILE A 205 14.22 -11.83 -15.93
N SER A 206 14.43 -10.63 -15.35
CA SER A 206 13.60 -9.44 -15.56
C SER A 206 12.09 -9.66 -15.31
N PRO A 207 11.67 -10.15 -14.14
CA PRO A 207 10.26 -10.19 -13.81
C PRO A 207 9.69 -8.78 -13.71
N ALA A 208 8.48 -8.57 -14.25
CA ALA A 208 7.75 -7.30 -14.20
C ALA A 208 6.28 -7.55 -13.86
N TRP A 209 5.75 -6.84 -12.89
CA TRP A 209 4.38 -6.92 -12.46
C TRP A 209 3.43 -6.19 -13.40
N SER A 210 2.25 -6.78 -13.66
CA SER A 210 1.11 -6.01 -14.16
C SER A 210 0.56 -5.11 -13.06
N PRO A 211 -0.05 -3.95 -13.40
CA PRO A 211 -0.57 -3.00 -12.41
C PRO A 211 -1.62 -3.58 -11.47
N ASP A 212 -2.39 -4.56 -11.93
CA ASP A 212 -3.39 -5.29 -11.13
C ASP A 212 -2.79 -6.34 -10.19
N GLY A 213 -1.47 -6.59 -10.28
CA GLY A 213 -0.76 -7.58 -9.48
C GLY A 213 -1.16 -9.04 -9.78
N GLN A 214 -1.92 -9.31 -10.86
CA GLN A 214 -2.38 -10.66 -11.18
C GLN A 214 -1.48 -11.39 -12.17
N ARG A 215 -0.64 -10.67 -12.92
CA ARG A 215 0.23 -11.22 -13.95
C ARG A 215 1.68 -10.82 -13.74
N LEU A 216 2.58 -11.72 -14.14
CA LEU A 216 4.01 -11.45 -14.27
C LEU A 216 4.43 -11.60 -15.72
N ALA A 217 5.13 -10.60 -16.26
CA ALA A 217 5.94 -10.76 -17.45
C ALA A 217 7.37 -11.09 -17.02
N TYR A 218 8.06 -11.94 -17.76
CA TYR A 218 9.45 -12.31 -17.50
C TYR A 218 10.11 -12.81 -18.79
N VAL A 219 11.44 -12.78 -18.79
CA VAL A 219 12.25 -13.36 -19.89
C VAL A 219 12.65 -14.77 -19.50
N SER A 220 12.41 -15.73 -20.38
CA SER A 220 12.87 -17.13 -20.23
C SER A 220 13.77 -17.54 -21.39
N PHE A 221 14.78 -18.34 -21.09
CA PHE A 221 15.70 -18.93 -22.04
C PHE A 221 15.40 -20.41 -22.35
N GLU A 222 14.21 -20.91 -21.99
CA GLU A 222 13.79 -22.30 -22.25
C GLU A 222 13.92 -22.69 -23.74
N SER A 223 13.71 -21.76 -24.65
CA SER A 223 13.89 -21.97 -26.11
C SER A 223 15.31 -21.69 -26.60
N ARG A 224 16.31 -21.65 -25.71
CA ARG A 224 17.73 -21.32 -25.99
C ARG A 224 17.96 -19.92 -26.56
N LYS A 225 16.96 -19.06 -26.52
CA LYS A 225 17.01 -17.63 -26.78
C LYS A 225 16.13 -16.90 -25.80
N ALA A 226 16.34 -15.60 -25.67
CA ALA A 226 15.52 -14.76 -24.82
C ALA A 226 14.12 -14.58 -25.41
N VAL A 227 13.08 -15.05 -24.72
CA VAL A 227 11.67 -14.96 -25.08
C VAL A 227 10.91 -14.36 -23.93
N VAL A 228 10.00 -13.41 -24.21
CA VAL A 228 9.15 -12.81 -23.17
C VAL A 228 7.86 -13.59 -23.02
N TRP A 229 7.58 -13.97 -21.79
CA TRP A 229 6.37 -14.65 -21.36
C TRP A 229 5.52 -13.75 -20.47
N ILE A 230 4.21 -13.95 -20.49
CA ILE A 230 3.30 -13.50 -19.44
C ILE A 230 2.68 -14.71 -18.79
N GLN A 231 2.59 -14.69 -17.46
CA GLN A 231 1.91 -15.71 -16.67
C GLN A 231 0.84 -15.06 -15.79
N ASN A 232 -0.33 -15.68 -15.74
CA ASN A 232 -1.37 -15.41 -14.77
C ASN A 232 -1.04 -16.17 -13.48
N LEU A 233 -0.95 -15.46 -12.35
CA LEU A 233 -0.56 -16.07 -11.07
C LEU A 233 -1.70 -16.84 -10.39
N THR A 234 -2.95 -16.55 -10.75
CA THR A 234 -4.12 -17.24 -10.20
C THR A 234 -4.39 -18.56 -10.93
N THR A 235 -4.33 -18.55 -12.25
CA THR A 235 -4.62 -19.75 -13.07
C THR A 235 -3.38 -20.57 -13.38
N GLY A 236 -2.18 -20.01 -13.24
CA GLY A 236 -0.93 -20.61 -13.66
C GLY A 236 -0.72 -20.60 -15.19
N GLU A 237 -1.69 -20.13 -15.98
CA GLU A 237 -1.59 -20.06 -17.42
C GLU A 237 -0.47 -19.12 -17.86
N ARG A 238 0.35 -19.58 -18.81
CA ARG A 238 1.46 -18.79 -19.36
C ARG A 238 1.42 -18.78 -20.90
N ARG A 239 1.79 -17.64 -21.47
CA ARG A 239 1.85 -17.47 -22.93
C ARG A 239 3.04 -16.64 -23.36
N VAL A 240 3.56 -16.94 -24.54
CA VAL A 240 4.59 -16.13 -25.21
C VAL A 240 3.96 -14.84 -25.72
N VAL A 241 4.65 -13.71 -25.51
CA VAL A 241 4.21 -12.39 -26.00
C VAL A 241 5.25 -11.71 -26.89
N ALA A 242 6.53 -12.07 -26.79
CA ALA A 242 7.57 -11.62 -27.71
C ALA A 242 8.57 -12.74 -27.95
N ASP A 243 8.68 -13.15 -29.23
CA ASP A 243 9.59 -14.18 -29.73
C ASP A 243 10.17 -13.74 -31.09
N PHE A 244 10.59 -12.47 -31.17
CA PHE A 244 11.17 -11.90 -32.37
C PHE A 244 12.60 -12.39 -32.58
N ARG A 245 13.13 -12.21 -33.80
CA ARG A 245 14.53 -12.48 -34.10
C ARG A 245 15.44 -11.60 -33.24
N GLY A 246 16.49 -12.19 -32.69
CA GLY A 246 17.38 -11.52 -31.74
C GLY A 246 16.93 -11.68 -30.29
N SER A 247 17.34 -10.77 -29.42
CA SER A 247 16.98 -10.81 -27.99
C SER A 247 15.68 -10.07 -27.74
N ASN A 248 14.82 -10.66 -26.90
CA ASN A 248 13.58 -10.07 -26.41
C ASN A 248 13.71 -9.90 -24.90
N SER A 249 13.73 -8.66 -24.39
CA SER A 249 14.10 -8.39 -23.01
C SER A 249 13.35 -7.21 -22.39
N ALA A 250 13.58 -6.97 -21.10
CA ALA A 250 13.08 -5.83 -20.32
C ALA A 250 11.57 -5.56 -20.51
N PRO A 251 10.69 -6.54 -20.22
CA PRO A 251 9.25 -6.31 -20.29
C PRO A 251 8.82 -5.27 -19.26
N ALA A 252 7.91 -4.37 -19.65
CA ALA A 252 7.28 -3.40 -18.75
C ALA A 252 5.82 -3.18 -19.15
N PHE A 253 4.89 -3.34 -18.21
CA PHE A 253 3.48 -3.06 -18.45
C PHE A 253 3.21 -1.54 -18.47
N SER A 254 2.27 -1.13 -19.31
CA SER A 254 1.66 0.21 -19.21
C SER A 254 0.86 0.34 -17.90
N PRO A 255 0.64 1.56 -17.39
CA PRO A 255 -0.12 1.79 -16.16
C PRO A 255 -1.56 1.22 -16.18
N ASP A 256 -2.16 1.12 -17.35
CA ASP A 256 -3.49 0.51 -17.54
C ASP A 256 -3.46 -1.01 -17.73
N GLY A 257 -2.27 -1.63 -17.75
CA GLY A 257 -2.06 -3.07 -17.91
C GLY A 257 -2.44 -3.65 -19.28
N ARG A 258 -2.75 -2.81 -20.27
CA ARG A 258 -3.22 -3.24 -21.59
C ARG A 258 -2.08 -3.45 -22.58
N THR A 259 -0.99 -2.77 -22.41
CA THR A 259 0.18 -2.81 -23.31
C THR A 259 1.41 -3.31 -22.56
N LEU A 260 2.27 -4.01 -23.27
CA LEU A 260 3.59 -4.43 -22.78
C LEU A 260 4.67 -3.84 -23.69
N ALA A 261 5.55 -3.03 -23.15
CA ALA A 261 6.77 -2.61 -23.82
C ALA A 261 7.83 -3.71 -23.69
N VAL A 262 8.63 -3.93 -24.73
CA VAL A 262 9.72 -4.92 -24.78
C VAL A 262 10.92 -4.30 -25.49
N ALA A 263 12.12 -4.50 -24.97
CA ALA A 263 13.34 -4.14 -25.68
C ALA A 263 13.74 -5.28 -26.64
N LEU A 264 13.97 -4.91 -27.90
CA LEU A 264 14.40 -5.83 -28.94
C LEU A 264 15.83 -5.47 -29.39
N SER A 265 16.72 -6.46 -29.48
CA SER A 265 18.00 -6.33 -30.18
C SER A 265 17.99 -7.18 -31.44
N ARG A 266 18.51 -6.61 -32.51
CA ARG A 266 18.67 -7.30 -33.81
C ARG A 266 20.10 -7.82 -33.98
#